data_5487f27a2448e1cdd7392efac1ccc3dd
#
_entry.id   5487f27a2448e1cdd7392efac1ccc3dd
#
_cell.length_a   1.000
_cell.length_b   1.000
_cell.length_c   1.000
_cell.angle_alpha   90.00
_cell.angle_beta   90.00
_cell.angle_gamma   90.00
#
_symmetry.space_group_name_H-M   'P 1'
#
loop_
_entity.id
_entity.type
_entity.pdbx_description
1 polymer ?
#
loop_
_entity_poly.entity_id
_entity_poly.type
_entity_poly.pdbx_seq_one_letter_code
_entity_poly.pdbx_strand_id
1 'polypeptide(L)'
;MADHGEVAVLIPAAGEGTRLGGRRKQFRILGGKPMLVQTLDVFERHPQVDHIIVATPTEAVRPLRQELRRIGITKLKHVVSGGLTRQDSVAAALAETPDSVEVVLVHDAVRPFVRLSQVSAVIQAAREHGAGALAVPVIDMIRKGEEGIFSETVSREKLFRMQTPQGFLRTYFQEAHREAALKEYCATDDVDLVQNQGFPVQIVEGGELNVKITTPEDWERATQFWPMWEKILHLEKREREVMAGAG
;
A
#
# COMPACT_ATOMS: atom_id res chain seq x y z
N MET A 1 -24.58 13.60 -7.66
CA MET A 1 -23.31 13.02 -7.16
C MET A 1 -22.25 13.44 -8.17
N ALA A 2 -21.17 14.06 -7.74
CA ALA A 2 -20.06 14.36 -8.66
C ALA A 2 -19.57 13.03 -9.23
N ASP A 3 -19.47 12.97 -10.55
CA ASP A 3 -18.89 11.83 -11.27
C ASP A 3 -17.38 11.85 -10.96
N HIS A 4 -16.97 11.17 -9.91
CA HIS A 4 -15.57 11.02 -9.54
C HIS A 4 -15.00 9.88 -10.38
N GLY A 5 -13.83 10.12 -11.00
CA GLY A 5 -13.11 9.09 -11.74
C GLY A 5 -12.76 7.87 -10.87
N GLU A 6 -12.50 6.74 -11.52
CA GLU A 6 -12.23 5.46 -10.87
C GLU A 6 -10.92 5.47 -10.06
N VAL A 7 -10.83 4.57 -9.11
CA VAL A 7 -9.66 4.37 -8.24
C VAL A 7 -9.07 2.98 -8.45
N ALA A 8 -7.78 2.92 -8.75
CA ALA A 8 -7.04 1.66 -8.82
C ALA A 8 -6.03 1.53 -7.68
N VAL A 9 -5.89 0.31 -7.16
CA VAL A 9 -4.85 -0.02 -6.17
C VAL A 9 -3.80 -0.91 -6.81
N LEU A 10 -2.54 -0.48 -6.73
CA LEU A 10 -1.37 -1.19 -7.20
C LEU A 10 -0.67 -1.88 -6.02
N ILE A 11 -0.51 -3.20 -6.09
CA ILE A 11 0.07 -4.02 -5.02
C ILE A 11 1.38 -4.65 -5.49
N PRO A 12 2.54 -4.04 -5.21
CA PRO A 12 3.84 -4.66 -5.49
C PRO A 12 4.08 -5.85 -4.55
N ALA A 13 4.05 -7.06 -5.11
CA ALA A 13 4.20 -8.34 -4.42
C ALA A 13 5.30 -9.23 -5.04
N ALA A 14 6.18 -8.67 -5.89
CA ALA A 14 7.23 -9.43 -6.58
C ALA A 14 8.46 -9.73 -5.72
N GLY A 15 8.67 -9.00 -4.61
CA GLY A 15 9.84 -9.15 -3.76
C GLY A 15 9.96 -10.53 -3.11
N GLU A 16 11.21 -11.03 -3.03
CA GLU A 16 11.53 -12.37 -2.48
C GLU A 16 11.27 -12.50 -0.98
N GLY A 17 11.30 -11.40 -0.23
CA GLY A 17 10.97 -11.40 1.20
C GLY A 17 11.95 -12.15 2.09
N THR A 18 13.22 -12.19 1.74
CA THR A 18 14.32 -12.99 2.35
C THR A 18 14.46 -12.81 3.86
N ARG A 19 14.19 -11.61 4.39
CA ARG A 19 14.34 -11.29 5.82
C ARG A 19 13.46 -12.10 6.78
N LEU A 20 12.32 -12.63 6.31
CA LEU A 20 11.41 -13.44 7.13
C LEU A 20 11.75 -14.95 7.08
N GLY A 21 12.69 -15.38 6.21
CA GLY A 21 13.06 -16.77 5.97
C GLY A 21 11.96 -17.62 5.31
N GLY A 22 12.34 -18.65 4.55
CA GLY A 22 11.42 -19.61 3.96
C GLY A 22 10.62 -19.08 2.75
N ARG A 23 9.34 -19.46 2.64
CA ARG A 23 8.43 -19.02 1.56
C ARG A 23 8.29 -17.51 1.54
N ARG A 24 8.07 -16.94 0.33
CA ARG A 24 7.78 -15.51 0.13
C ARG A 24 6.76 -15.04 1.15
N LYS A 25 7.11 -14.06 1.96
CA LYS A 25 6.39 -13.61 3.16
C LYS A 25 4.92 -13.25 2.90
N GLN A 26 4.61 -12.71 1.73
CA GLN A 26 3.26 -12.31 1.34
C GLN A 26 2.28 -13.50 1.22
N PHE A 27 2.79 -14.72 1.12
CA PHE A 27 1.98 -15.94 1.04
C PHE A 27 1.91 -16.73 2.36
N ARG A 28 2.49 -16.22 3.45
CA ARG A 28 2.32 -16.81 4.78
C ARG A 28 0.88 -16.62 5.27
N ILE A 29 0.38 -17.61 6.01
CA ILE A 29 -1.01 -17.62 6.49
C ILE A 29 -1.12 -16.79 7.76
N LEU A 30 -1.86 -15.69 7.68
CA LEU A 30 -2.23 -14.82 8.80
C LEU A 30 -3.76 -14.85 8.92
N GLY A 31 -4.28 -15.20 10.11
CA GLY A 31 -5.73 -15.27 10.29
C GLY A 31 -6.46 -16.18 9.30
N GLY A 32 -5.89 -17.35 8.99
CA GLY A 32 -6.51 -18.35 8.11
C GLY A 32 -6.39 -18.11 6.60
N LYS A 33 -5.85 -16.95 6.16
CA LYS A 33 -5.63 -16.62 4.73
C LYS A 33 -4.17 -16.17 4.49
N PRO A 34 -3.65 -16.28 3.24
CA PRO A 34 -2.38 -15.62 2.90
C PRO A 34 -2.40 -14.13 3.24
N MET A 35 -1.30 -13.59 3.77
CA MET A 35 -1.19 -12.18 4.15
C MET A 35 -1.52 -11.22 2.98
N LEU A 36 -1.10 -11.54 1.76
CA LEU A 36 -1.51 -10.82 0.55
C LEU A 36 -3.03 -10.76 0.43
N VAL A 37 -3.73 -11.86 0.63
CA VAL A 37 -5.20 -11.92 0.54
C VAL A 37 -5.84 -11.06 1.63
N GLN A 38 -5.30 -11.08 2.86
CA GLN A 38 -5.78 -10.20 3.93
C GLN A 38 -5.62 -8.71 3.56
N THR A 39 -4.50 -8.37 2.91
CA THR A 39 -4.28 -7.00 2.42
C THR A 39 -5.27 -6.65 1.30
N LEU A 40 -5.48 -7.55 0.33
CA LEU A 40 -6.41 -7.32 -0.78
C LEU A 40 -7.86 -7.21 -0.31
N ASP A 41 -8.27 -7.98 0.71
CA ASP A 41 -9.62 -7.94 1.30
C ASP A 41 -10.02 -6.53 1.80
N VAL A 42 -9.06 -5.68 2.18
CA VAL A 42 -9.33 -4.30 2.57
C VAL A 42 -9.83 -3.49 1.37
N PHE A 43 -9.12 -3.57 0.24
CA PHE A 43 -9.45 -2.84 -0.98
C PHE A 43 -10.66 -3.43 -1.71
N GLU A 44 -10.83 -4.76 -1.68
CA GLU A 44 -12.02 -5.42 -2.19
C GLU A 44 -13.30 -4.91 -1.52
N ARG A 45 -13.25 -4.66 -0.21
CA ARG A 45 -14.38 -4.14 0.57
C ARG A 45 -14.54 -2.62 0.53
N HIS A 46 -13.55 -1.88 0.03
CA HIS A 46 -13.59 -0.42 0.03
C HIS A 46 -14.50 0.12 -1.07
N PRO A 47 -15.53 0.94 -0.77
CA PRO A 47 -16.54 1.35 -1.76
C PRO A 47 -16.00 2.22 -2.89
N GLN A 48 -14.93 2.98 -2.65
CA GLN A 48 -14.35 3.89 -3.65
C GLN A 48 -13.22 3.24 -4.46
N VAL A 49 -12.86 1.99 -4.22
CA VAL A 49 -11.86 1.27 -5.01
C VAL A 49 -12.56 0.46 -6.07
N ASP A 50 -12.18 0.65 -7.33
CA ASP A 50 -12.79 -0.02 -8.49
C ASP A 50 -11.92 -1.16 -9.02
N HIS A 51 -10.59 -0.97 -8.98
CA HIS A 51 -9.64 -1.92 -9.56
C HIS A 51 -8.51 -2.28 -8.60
N ILE A 52 -8.11 -3.55 -8.62
CA ILE A 52 -6.93 -4.07 -7.95
C ILE A 52 -6.00 -4.65 -8.99
N ILE A 53 -4.73 -4.22 -8.99
CA ILE A 53 -3.67 -4.72 -9.88
C ILE A 53 -2.52 -5.20 -9.01
N VAL A 54 -2.11 -6.46 -9.19
CA VAL A 54 -1.06 -7.09 -8.39
C VAL A 54 0.16 -7.37 -9.25
N ALA A 55 1.32 -6.83 -8.90
CA ALA A 55 2.59 -7.19 -9.52
C ALA A 55 3.28 -8.29 -8.71
N THR A 56 3.55 -9.43 -9.34
CA THR A 56 4.10 -10.64 -8.71
C THR A 56 5.23 -11.22 -9.57
N PRO A 57 6.06 -12.14 -9.08
CA PRO A 57 7.03 -12.80 -9.94
C PRO A 57 6.37 -13.48 -11.13
N THR A 58 7.07 -13.52 -12.26
CA THR A 58 6.55 -13.99 -13.55
C THR A 58 5.89 -15.37 -13.45
N GLU A 59 6.54 -16.31 -12.77
CA GLU A 59 6.06 -17.67 -12.58
C GLU A 59 4.80 -17.77 -11.71
N ALA A 60 4.54 -16.75 -10.88
CA ALA A 60 3.37 -16.70 -10.00
C ALA A 60 2.15 -16.00 -10.64
N VAL A 61 2.29 -15.31 -11.76
CA VAL A 61 1.22 -14.53 -12.39
C VAL A 61 -0.03 -15.36 -12.64
N ARG A 62 0.10 -16.46 -13.36
CA ARG A 62 -1.04 -17.32 -13.71
C ARG A 62 -1.66 -18.03 -12.49
N PRO A 63 -0.87 -18.70 -11.64
CA PRO A 63 -1.41 -19.33 -10.43
C PRO A 63 -2.10 -18.34 -9.50
N LEU A 64 -1.48 -17.19 -9.23
CA LEU A 64 -2.05 -16.19 -8.33
C LEU A 64 -3.37 -15.60 -8.87
N ARG A 65 -3.43 -15.30 -10.19
CA ARG A 65 -4.66 -14.82 -10.82
C ARG A 65 -5.81 -15.80 -10.66
N GLN A 66 -5.56 -17.09 -10.89
CA GLN A 66 -6.57 -18.14 -10.74
C GLN A 66 -7.04 -18.24 -9.28
N GLU A 67 -6.10 -18.22 -8.33
CA GLU A 67 -6.44 -18.32 -6.91
C GLU A 67 -7.22 -17.11 -6.41
N LEU A 68 -6.80 -15.89 -6.73
CA LEU A 68 -7.49 -14.67 -6.31
C LEU A 68 -8.93 -14.61 -6.84
N ARG A 69 -9.14 -15.03 -8.09
CA ARG A 69 -10.50 -15.14 -8.65
C ARG A 69 -11.32 -16.23 -7.94
N ARG A 70 -10.72 -17.37 -7.65
CA ARG A 70 -11.37 -18.49 -6.97
C ARG A 70 -11.87 -18.12 -5.57
N ILE A 71 -11.10 -17.30 -4.84
CA ILE A 71 -11.47 -16.85 -3.50
C ILE A 71 -12.36 -15.60 -3.49
N GLY A 72 -12.74 -15.08 -4.65
CA GLY A 72 -13.74 -14.03 -4.79
C GLY A 72 -13.22 -12.60 -4.74
N ILE A 73 -11.96 -12.35 -5.13
CA ILE A 73 -11.48 -10.97 -5.36
C ILE A 73 -12.06 -10.48 -6.70
N THR A 74 -13.19 -9.78 -6.64
CA THR A 74 -13.98 -9.37 -7.80
C THR A 74 -13.43 -8.14 -8.50
N LYS A 75 -12.80 -7.22 -7.75
CA LYS A 75 -12.12 -6.01 -8.27
C LYS A 75 -10.76 -6.28 -8.90
N LEU A 76 -10.30 -7.55 -8.89
CA LEU A 76 -9.03 -7.93 -9.51
C LEU A 76 -9.07 -7.71 -11.02
N LYS A 77 -8.41 -6.65 -11.48
CA LYS A 77 -8.28 -6.32 -12.90
C LYS A 77 -7.18 -7.15 -13.56
N HIS A 78 -5.96 -7.02 -13.03
CA HIS A 78 -4.78 -7.68 -13.57
C HIS A 78 -3.89 -8.28 -12.47
N VAL A 79 -3.21 -9.37 -12.82
CA VAL A 79 -1.98 -9.84 -12.15
C VAL A 79 -0.90 -9.80 -13.20
N VAL A 80 0.15 -9.03 -12.95
CA VAL A 80 1.24 -8.74 -13.89
C VAL A 80 2.58 -9.24 -13.37
N SER A 81 3.54 -9.41 -14.25
CA SER A 81 4.92 -9.65 -13.86
C SER A 81 5.51 -8.38 -13.25
N GLY A 82 6.05 -8.46 -12.05
CA GLY A 82 6.85 -7.40 -11.46
C GLY A 82 8.24 -7.31 -12.09
N GLY A 83 8.93 -6.21 -11.83
CA GLY A 83 10.29 -5.98 -12.28
C GLY A 83 11.36 -6.32 -11.22
N LEU A 84 12.59 -5.89 -11.47
CA LEU A 84 13.73 -6.14 -10.61
C LEU A 84 13.64 -5.37 -9.28
N THR A 85 13.09 -4.16 -9.34
CA THR A 85 12.90 -3.30 -8.17
C THR A 85 11.42 -3.19 -7.79
N ARG A 86 11.14 -2.60 -6.60
CA ARG A 86 9.77 -2.24 -6.22
C ARG A 86 9.19 -1.19 -7.19
N GLN A 87 9.98 -0.20 -7.59
CA GLN A 87 9.60 0.84 -8.56
C GLN A 87 9.21 0.23 -9.91
N ASP A 88 9.99 -0.71 -10.44
CA ASP A 88 9.65 -1.41 -11.69
C ASP A 88 8.36 -2.22 -11.57
N SER A 89 8.14 -2.84 -10.44
CA SER A 89 6.91 -3.60 -10.18
C SER A 89 5.68 -2.69 -10.12
N VAL A 90 5.81 -1.50 -9.54
CA VAL A 90 4.76 -0.48 -9.51
C VAL A 90 4.53 0.07 -10.93
N ALA A 91 5.59 0.36 -11.68
CA ALA A 91 5.49 0.82 -13.07
C ALA A 91 4.75 -0.20 -13.96
N ALA A 92 5.07 -1.49 -13.82
CA ALA A 92 4.38 -2.56 -14.55
C ALA A 92 2.89 -2.64 -14.19
N ALA A 93 2.52 -2.45 -12.93
CA ALA A 93 1.13 -2.42 -12.53
C ALA A 93 0.40 -1.14 -13.00
N LEU A 94 1.09 0.01 -12.97
CA LEU A 94 0.57 1.29 -13.43
C LEU A 94 0.25 1.28 -14.93
N ALA A 95 1.07 0.61 -15.74
CA ALA A 95 0.85 0.48 -17.17
C ALA A 95 -0.46 -0.26 -17.53
N GLU A 96 -0.97 -1.08 -16.61
CA GLU A 96 -2.21 -1.85 -16.79
C GLU A 96 -3.45 -1.15 -16.18
N THR A 97 -3.31 0.09 -15.70
CA THR A 97 -4.48 0.84 -15.20
C THR A 97 -5.36 1.32 -16.35
N PRO A 98 -6.68 1.14 -16.28
CA PRO A 98 -7.61 1.70 -17.27
C PRO A 98 -7.48 3.22 -17.38
N ASP A 99 -7.83 3.77 -18.55
CA ASP A 99 -7.82 5.23 -18.76
C ASP A 99 -8.86 5.99 -17.96
N SER A 100 -9.93 5.32 -17.52
CA SER A 100 -10.95 5.83 -16.63
C SER A 100 -10.45 6.08 -15.19
N VAL A 101 -9.28 5.53 -14.81
CA VAL A 101 -8.71 5.71 -13.47
C VAL A 101 -8.18 7.13 -13.30
N GLU A 102 -8.71 7.82 -12.32
CA GLU A 102 -8.29 9.16 -11.88
C GLU A 102 -7.18 9.07 -10.82
N VAL A 103 -7.39 8.22 -9.81
CA VAL A 103 -6.49 8.07 -8.67
C VAL A 103 -5.89 6.67 -8.63
N VAL A 104 -4.58 6.60 -8.46
CA VAL A 104 -3.86 5.35 -8.17
C VAL A 104 -3.36 5.36 -6.73
N LEU A 105 -3.58 4.24 -6.04
CA LEU A 105 -3.02 3.96 -4.72
C LEU A 105 -1.91 2.93 -4.87
N VAL A 106 -0.78 3.14 -4.22
CA VAL A 106 0.25 2.10 -4.09
C VAL A 106 0.26 1.60 -2.65
N HIS A 107 0.12 0.29 -2.47
CA HIS A 107 0.08 -0.29 -1.13
C HIS A 107 0.92 -1.56 -1.01
N ASP A 108 1.70 -1.66 0.06
CA ASP A 108 2.57 -2.81 0.32
C ASP A 108 1.74 -4.08 0.60
N ALA A 109 2.01 -5.17 -0.13
CA ALA A 109 1.36 -6.48 0.02
C ALA A 109 1.43 -7.09 1.43
N VAL A 110 2.23 -6.50 2.30
CA VAL A 110 2.54 -6.98 3.65
C VAL A 110 2.12 -5.98 4.75
N ARG A 111 1.09 -5.15 4.46
CA ARG A 111 0.45 -4.25 5.44
C ARG A 111 -1.05 -4.54 5.55
N PRO A 112 -1.46 -5.66 6.15
CA PRO A 112 -2.86 -6.06 6.20
C PRO A 112 -3.72 -5.23 7.18
N PHE A 113 -3.12 -4.37 7.99
CA PHE A 113 -3.78 -3.66 9.08
C PHE A 113 -4.13 -2.20 8.73
N VAL A 114 -4.29 -1.86 7.47
CA VAL A 114 -4.79 -0.55 7.05
C VAL A 114 -6.31 -0.49 7.20
N ARG A 115 -6.84 0.64 7.70
CA ARG A 115 -8.27 0.86 7.87
C ARG A 115 -8.90 1.45 6.61
N LEU A 116 -10.19 1.17 6.41
CA LEU A 116 -10.94 1.75 5.29
C LEU A 116 -10.97 3.29 5.33
N SER A 117 -11.10 3.88 6.51
CA SER A 117 -11.06 5.34 6.69
C SER A 117 -9.73 5.96 6.24
N GLN A 118 -8.61 5.27 6.48
CA GLN A 118 -7.30 5.71 6.02
C GLN A 118 -7.17 5.65 4.50
N VAL A 119 -7.72 4.60 3.88
CA VAL A 119 -7.80 4.50 2.41
C VAL A 119 -8.62 5.65 1.83
N SER A 120 -9.80 5.92 2.41
CA SER A 120 -10.66 7.06 2.00
C SER A 120 -9.93 8.40 2.11
N ALA A 121 -9.22 8.63 3.23
CA ALA A 121 -8.47 9.88 3.44
C ALA A 121 -7.35 10.08 2.42
N VAL A 122 -6.65 9.01 2.02
CA VAL A 122 -5.62 9.08 0.97
C VAL A 122 -6.22 9.36 -0.39
N ILE A 123 -7.35 8.73 -0.74
CA ILE A 123 -8.08 9.01 -2.00
C ILE A 123 -8.49 10.47 -2.06
N GLN A 124 -9.08 10.99 -0.97
CA GLN A 124 -9.48 12.38 -0.87
C GLN A 124 -8.28 13.33 -1.02
N ALA A 125 -7.18 13.09 -0.31
CA ALA A 125 -5.98 13.90 -0.41
C ALA A 125 -5.38 13.90 -1.83
N ALA A 126 -5.38 12.75 -2.51
CA ALA A 126 -4.93 12.66 -3.90
C ALA A 126 -5.82 13.49 -4.84
N ARG A 127 -7.14 13.48 -4.66
CA ARG A 127 -8.07 14.28 -5.46
C ARG A 127 -7.94 15.77 -5.21
N GLU A 128 -7.80 16.19 -3.95
CA GLU A 128 -7.77 17.60 -3.57
C GLU A 128 -6.40 18.26 -3.80
N HIS A 129 -5.33 17.49 -3.64
CA HIS A 129 -3.95 18.03 -3.64
C HIS A 129 -3.03 17.40 -4.70
N GLY A 130 -3.55 16.46 -5.48
CA GLY A 130 -2.75 15.73 -6.49
C GLY A 130 -2.03 14.50 -5.95
N ALA A 131 -1.65 14.50 -4.67
CA ALA A 131 -1.01 13.37 -4.00
C ALA A 131 -1.22 13.42 -2.48
N GLY A 132 -1.28 12.24 -1.84
CA GLY A 132 -1.35 12.10 -0.40
C GLY A 132 -0.79 10.77 0.08
N ALA A 133 -0.16 10.74 1.24
CA ALA A 133 0.47 9.54 1.77
C ALA A 133 0.24 9.40 3.27
N LEU A 134 -0.04 8.15 3.71
CA LEU A 134 -0.11 7.85 5.13
C LEU A 134 1.26 7.99 5.79
N ALA A 135 1.29 8.71 6.89
CA ALA A 135 2.49 8.84 7.71
C ALA A 135 2.14 8.98 9.20
N VAL A 136 3.03 8.55 10.07
CA VAL A 136 2.94 8.74 11.52
C VAL A 136 4.13 9.53 12.03
N PRO A 137 3.96 10.47 12.96
CA PRO A 137 5.07 11.20 13.53
C PRO A 137 6.09 10.26 14.20
N VAL A 138 7.35 10.62 14.14
CA VAL A 138 8.39 9.94 14.91
C VAL A 138 8.29 10.36 16.38
N ILE A 139 8.03 9.40 17.26
CA ILE A 139 7.92 9.65 18.71
C ILE A 139 9.20 9.32 19.47
N ASP A 140 10.01 8.40 18.96
CA ASP A 140 11.28 8.00 19.56
C ASP A 140 12.39 9.00 19.25
N MET A 141 13.42 9.02 20.09
CA MET A 141 14.63 9.79 19.85
C MET A 141 15.45 9.14 18.73
N ILE A 142 15.80 9.93 17.73
CA ILE A 142 16.62 9.48 16.59
C ILE A 142 18.06 10.00 16.75
N ARG A 143 19.00 9.10 16.55
CA ARG A 143 20.43 9.43 16.50
C ARG A 143 21.06 8.85 15.23
N LYS A 144 22.02 9.56 14.66
CA LYS A 144 22.94 8.96 13.70
C LYS A 144 23.97 8.10 14.44
N GLY A 145 24.48 7.09 13.75
CA GLY A 145 25.54 6.24 14.28
C GLY A 145 26.32 5.61 13.13
N GLU A 146 27.63 5.44 13.35
CA GLU A 146 28.57 4.84 12.42
C GLU A 146 29.52 3.95 13.21
N GLU A 147 29.88 2.80 12.67
CA GLU A 147 30.81 1.82 13.29
C GLU A 147 30.46 1.44 14.75
N GLY A 148 29.17 1.39 15.09
CA GLY A 148 28.69 1.04 16.43
C GLY A 148 28.70 2.19 17.45
N ILE A 149 29.04 3.42 17.05
CA ILE A 149 29.11 4.60 17.90
C ILE A 149 28.06 5.60 17.49
N PHE A 150 27.30 6.14 18.47
CA PHE A 150 26.36 7.25 18.23
C PHE A 150 27.12 8.55 17.96
N SER A 151 26.70 9.30 16.91
CA SER A 151 27.30 10.57 16.55
C SER A 151 26.41 11.75 16.96
N GLU A 152 25.32 12.01 16.27
CA GLU A 152 24.49 13.18 16.52
C GLU A 152 23.03 12.84 16.81
N THR A 153 22.34 13.71 17.55
CA THR A 153 20.90 13.65 17.73
C THR A 153 20.22 14.31 16.53
N VAL A 154 19.25 13.61 15.94
CA VAL A 154 18.37 14.17 14.91
C VAL A 154 17.11 14.68 15.59
N SER A 155 16.75 15.97 15.39
CA SER A 155 15.44 16.44 15.87
C SER A 155 14.33 15.63 15.25
N ARG A 156 13.42 15.11 16.08
CA ARG A 156 12.23 14.38 15.60
C ARG A 156 11.09 15.31 15.16
N GLU A 157 11.22 16.60 15.41
CA GLU A 157 10.26 17.59 14.92
C GLU A 157 10.17 17.51 13.40
N LYS A 158 8.94 17.37 12.89
CA LYS A 158 8.64 17.23 11.45
C LYS A 158 9.22 15.98 10.79
N LEU A 159 9.64 14.97 11.56
CA LEU A 159 9.99 13.65 11.04
C LEU A 159 8.80 12.72 11.10
N PHE A 160 8.59 11.96 10.02
CA PHE A 160 7.51 11.00 9.87
C PHE A 160 8.03 9.64 9.43
N ARG A 161 7.40 8.58 9.95
CA ARG A 161 7.55 7.22 9.40
C ARG A 161 6.52 7.04 8.30
N MET A 162 6.98 6.82 7.08
CA MET A 162 6.12 6.64 5.93
C MET A 162 5.38 5.31 5.98
N GLN A 163 4.11 5.36 5.61
CA GLN A 163 3.26 4.19 5.46
C GLN A 163 2.67 4.13 4.06
N THR A 164 1.90 3.09 3.79
CA THR A 164 1.06 2.98 2.60
C THR A 164 -0.39 2.68 3.03
N PRO A 165 -1.43 3.02 2.22
CA PRO A 165 -1.34 3.49 0.84
C PRO A 165 -0.73 4.89 0.70
N GLN A 166 -0.06 5.07 -0.44
CA GLN A 166 0.34 6.35 -1.00
C GLN A 166 -0.52 6.57 -2.25
N GLY A 167 -1.20 7.68 -2.36
CA GLY A 167 -2.18 7.96 -3.40
C GLY A 167 -1.78 9.14 -4.27
N PHE A 168 -2.05 9.04 -5.55
CA PHE A 168 -1.63 10.01 -6.55
C PHE A 168 -2.69 10.19 -7.63
N LEU A 169 -2.84 11.37 -8.20
CA LEU A 169 -3.46 11.48 -9.50
C LEU A 169 -2.68 10.64 -10.51
N ARG A 170 -3.37 9.81 -11.29
CA ARG A 170 -2.74 8.89 -12.24
C ARG A 170 -1.77 9.62 -13.18
N THR A 171 -2.16 10.79 -13.66
CA THR A 171 -1.34 11.62 -14.57
C THR A 171 -0.02 12.04 -13.94
N TYR A 172 -0.02 12.49 -12.68
CA TYR A 172 1.19 12.88 -11.96
C TYR A 172 2.12 11.69 -11.74
N PHE A 173 1.53 10.54 -11.40
CA PHE A 173 2.29 9.34 -11.13
C PHE A 173 2.90 8.72 -12.39
N GLN A 174 2.16 8.73 -13.50
CA GLN A 174 2.69 8.31 -14.81
C GLN A 174 3.85 9.21 -15.27
N GLU A 175 3.71 10.53 -15.10
CA GLU A 175 4.77 11.48 -15.45
C GLU A 175 6.02 11.25 -14.59
N ALA A 176 5.85 11.04 -13.27
CA ALA A 176 6.96 10.77 -12.35
C ALA A 176 7.72 9.49 -12.73
N HIS A 177 7.01 8.42 -13.08
CA HIS A 177 7.62 7.18 -13.56
C HIS A 177 8.34 7.36 -14.90
N ARG A 178 7.73 8.09 -15.83
CA ARG A 178 8.34 8.38 -17.15
C ARG A 178 9.65 9.15 -17.00
N GLU A 179 9.65 10.22 -16.22
CA GLU A 179 10.84 11.04 -15.99
C GLU A 179 11.93 10.28 -15.23
N ALA A 180 11.55 9.46 -14.24
CA ALA A 180 12.50 8.62 -13.52
C ALA A 180 13.19 7.61 -14.44
N ALA A 181 12.44 7.00 -15.37
CA ALA A 181 13.00 6.08 -16.35
C ALA A 181 13.99 6.78 -17.29
N LEU A 182 13.68 8.00 -17.75
CA LEU A 182 14.57 8.79 -18.62
C LEU A 182 15.86 9.21 -17.91
N LYS A 183 15.80 9.47 -16.59
CA LYS A 183 16.92 9.94 -15.78
C LYS A 183 17.65 8.81 -15.03
N GLU A 184 17.23 7.55 -15.23
CA GLU A 184 17.69 6.38 -14.47
C GLU A 184 17.61 6.60 -12.94
N TYR A 185 16.59 7.37 -12.50
CA TYR A 185 16.39 7.69 -11.09
C TYR A 185 15.69 6.55 -10.36
N CYS A 186 16.34 6.06 -9.30
CA CYS A 186 15.76 5.06 -8.41
C CYS A 186 15.30 5.73 -7.11
N ALA A 187 14.00 5.90 -6.97
CA ALA A 187 13.39 6.50 -5.79
C ALA A 187 13.37 5.53 -4.59
N THR A 188 13.37 6.07 -3.39
CA THR A 188 13.27 5.28 -2.15
C THR A 188 11.86 4.76 -1.90
N ASP A 189 10.84 5.53 -2.28
CA ASP A 189 9.43 5.17 -2.28
C ASP A 189 8.66 5.95 -3.37
N ASP A 190 7.33 5.79 -3.42
CA ASP A 190 6.51 6.44 -4.44
C ASP A 190 6.33 7.95 -4.17
N VAL A 191 6.42 8.38 -2.91
CA VAL A 191 6.41 9.81 -2.53
C VAL A 191 7.66 10.50 -3.04
N ASP A 192 8.84 9.91 -2.82
CA ASP A 192 10.12 10.42 -3.30
C ASP A 192 10.10 10.57 -4.83
N LEU A 193 9.52 9.59 -5.54
CA LEU A 193 9.37 9.61 -6.99
C LEU A 193 8.59 10.85 -7.47
N VAL A 194 7.46 11.13 -6.84
CA VAL A 194 6.56 12.24 -7.21
C VAL A 194 7.14 13.59 -6.78
N GLN A 195 7.74 13.67 -5.59
CA GLN A 195 8.40 14.88 -5.10
C GLN A 195 9.61 15.29 -5.95
N ASN A 196 10.33 14.31 -6.53
CA ASN A 196 11.44 14.60 -7.44
C ASN A 196 11.00 15.31 -8.74
N GLN A 197 9.70 15.31 -9.04
CA GLN A 197 9.10 16.10 -10.14
C GLN A 197 8.52 17.44 -9.67
N GLY A 198 8.69 17.80 -8.40
CA GLY A 198 8.19 19.04 -7.83
C GLY A 198 6.73 19.02 -7.40
N PHE A 199 6.04 17.87 -7.46
CA PHE A 199 4.67 17.76 -6.97
C PHE A 199 4.65 17.64 -5.43
N PRO A 200 3.86 18.47 -4.73
CA PRO A 200 3.69 18.33 -3.30
C PRO A 200 2.90 17.05 -2.96
N VAL A 201 3.20 16.44 -1.83
CA VAL A 201 2.47 15.28 -1.32
C VAL A 201 1.89 15.61 0.06
N GLN A 202 0.56 15.56 0.17
CA GLN A 202 -0.15 15.82 1.41
C GLN A 202 0.12 14.74 2.45
N ILE A 203 0.44 15.13 3.69
CA ILE A 203 0.53 14.20 4.80
C ILE A 203 -0.89 13.81 5.22
N VAL A 204 -1.17 12.53 5.21
CA VAL A 204 -2.42 11.94 5.72
C VAL A 204 -2.09 11.18 7.00
N GLU A 205 -2.90 11.36 8.05
CA GLU A 205 -2.67 10.70 9.33
C GLU A 205 -2.75 9.17 9.18
N GLY A 206 -1.64 8.52 9.48
CA GLY A 206 -1.49 7.08 9.50
C GLY A 206 -1.96 6.45 10.81
N GLY A 207 -1.53 5.23 11.07
CA GLY A 207 -1.86 4.54 12.33
C GLY A 207 -0.75 3.59 12.75
N GLU A 208 -0.52 3.50 14.06
CA GLU A 208 0.52 2.62 14.63
C GLU A 208 0.28 1.13 14.29
N LEU A 209 -0.97 0.75 14.04
CA LEU A 209 -1.31 -0.63 13.65
C LEU A 209 -0.96 -0.96 12.19
N ASN A 210 -0.87 0.04 11.31
CA ASN A 210 -0.56 -0.16 9.89
C ASN A 210 0.95 -0.45 9.68
N VAL A 211 1.44 -1.47 10.37
CA VAL A 211 2.85 -1.90 10.31
C VAL A 211 3.16 -2.69 9.05
N LYS A 212 4.40 -2.56 8.58
CA LYS A 212 4.95 -3.39 7.49
C LYS A 212 5.55 -4.66 8.09
N ILE A 213 4.96 -5.80 7.82
CA ILE A 213 5.42 -7.09 8.35
C ILE A 213 6.64 -7.55 7.53
N THR A 214 7.85 -7.46 8.15
CA THR A 214 9.11 -7.70 7.44
C THR A 214 10.07 -8.62 8.18
N THR A 215 9.97 -8.70 9.50
CA THR A 215 10.83 -9.50 10.38
C THR A 215 10.04 -10.61 11.08
N PRO A 216 10.71 -11.62 11.67
CA PRO A 216 10.05 -12.61 12.52
C PRO A 216 9.28 -11.98 13.69
N GLU A 217 9.82 -10.93 14.28
CA GLU A 217 9.18 -10.21 15.39
C GLU A 217 7.91 -9.49 14.92
N ASP A 218 7.93 -8.87 13.72
CA ASP A 218 6.71 -8.28 13.13
C ASP A 218 5.65 -9.35 12.90
N TRP A 219 6.07 -10.53 12.44
CA TRP A 219 5.17 -11.65 12.19
C TRP A 219 4.51 -12.16 13.48
N GLU A 220 5.29 -12.32 14.54
CA GLU A 220 4.79 -12.75 15.84
C GLU A 220 3.78 -11.75 16.38
N ARG A 221 4.11 -10.45 16.39
CA ARG A 221 3.20 -9.36 16.79
C ARG A 221 1.91 -9.37 15.96
N ALA A 222 2.03 -9.51 14.64
CA ALA A 222 0.88 -9.56 13.74
C ALA A 222 -0.04 -10.76 14.07
N THR A 223 0.54 -11.93 14.34
CA THR A 223 -0.22 -13.13 14.69
C THR A 223 -0.94 -12.97 16.03
N GLN A 224 -0.28 -12.40 17.04
CA GLN A 224 -0.88 -12.13 18.36
C GLN A 224 -1.98 -11.06 18.26
N PHE A 225 -1.80 -10.05 17.41
CA PHE A 225 -2.77 -8.96 17.25
C PHE A 225 -3.97 -9.37 16.38
N TRP A 226 -3.86 -10.38 15.53
CA TRP A 226 -4.88 -10.75 14.56
C TRP A 226 -6.30 -10.92 15.16
N PRO A 227 -6.52 -11.61 16.29
CA PRO A 227 -7.86 -11.74 16.87
C PRO A 227 -8.50 -10.41 17.27
N MET A 228 -7.69 -9.41 17.67
CA MET A 228 -8.19 -8.07 17.95
C MET A 228 -8.55 -7.35 16.64
N TRP A 229 -7.75 -7.51 15.60
CA TRP A 229 -8.02 -6.93 14.29
C TRP A 229 -9.32 -7.46 13.69
N GLU A 230 -9.61 -8.74 13.81
CA GLU A 230 -10.90 -9.32 13.39
C GLU A 230 -12.08 -8.64 14.08
N LYS A 231 -11.99 -8.34 15.37
CA LYS A 231 -13.03 -7.59 16.09
C LYS A 231 -13.20 -6.18 15.52
N ILE A 232 -12.10 -5.48 15.22
CA ILE A 232 -12.14 -4.15 14.60
C ILE A 232 -12.85 -4.22 13.25
N LEU A 233 -12.50 -5.19 12.39
CA LEU A 233 -13.16 -5.39 11.09
C LEU A 233 -14.66 -5.66 11.20
N HIS A 234 -15.10 -6.42 12.22
CA HIS A 234 -16.52 -6.68 12.48
C HIS A 234 -17.26 -5.40 12.91
N LEU A 235 -16.64 -4.56 13.73
CA LEU A 235 -17.22 -3.28 14.14
C LEU A 235 -17.37 -2.32 12.96
N GLU A 236 -16.32 -2.16 12.14
CA GLU A 236 -16.37 -1.32 10.93
C GLU A 236 -17.43 -1.80 9.92
N LYS A 237 -17.66 -3.12 9.83
CA LYS A 237 -18.72 -3.68 8.99
C LYS A 237 -20.11 -3.30 9.52
N ARG A 238 -20.34 -3.47 10.81
CA ARG A 238 -21.63 -3.13 11.46
C ARG A 238 -21.96 -1.65 11.35
N GLU A 239 -20.99 -0.77 11.59
CA GLU A 239 -21.16 0.67 11.46
C GLU A 239 -21.61 1.06 10.04
N ARG A 240 -21.02 0.46 9.02
CA ARG A 240 -21.43 0.70 7.62
C ARG A 240 -22.82 0.18 7.31
N GLU A 241 -23.20 -0.99 7.83
CA GLU A 241 -24.53 -1.55 7.64
C GLU A 241 -25.61 -0.65 8.28
N VAL A 242 -25.33 -0.08 9.46
CA VAL A 242 -26.21 0.86 10.14
C VAL A 242 -26.35 2.15 9.32
N MET A 243 -25.25 2.72 8.82
CA MET A 243 -25.29 3.94 8.00
C MET A 243 -26.02 3.72 6.66
N ALA A 244 -25.83 2.55 6.04
CA ALA A 244 -26.51 2.22 4.77
C ALA A 244 -28.01 1.93 4.94
N GLY A 245 -28.44 1.48 6.12
CA GLY A 245 -29.87 1.21 6.41
C GLY A 245 -30.65 2.42 6.96
N ALA A 246 -29.96 3.54 7.24
CA ALA A 246 -30.57 4.77 7.73
C ALA A 246 -30.86 5.81 6.63
N GLY A 247 -30.56 5.51 5.36
CA GLY A 247 -30.84 6.34 4.18
C GLY A 247 -31.85 5.67 3.25
#